data_8b3e6bab4e67a62d9b820332b44b9c6d
#
_entry.id   8b3e6bab4e67a62d9b820332b44b9c6d
#
_cell.length_a   1.000
_cell.length_b   1.000
_cell.length_c   1.000
_cell.angle_alpha   90.00
_cell.angle_beta   90.00
_cell.angle_gamma   90.00
#
_symmetry.space_group_name_H-M   'P 1'
#
loop_
_entity.id
_entity.type
_entity.pdbx_description
1 polymer ?
#
loop_
_entity_poly.entity_id
_entity_poly.type
_entity_poly.pdbx_seq_one_letter_code
_entity_poly.pdbx_strand_id
1 'polypeptide(L)'
;SKVTFIGRANIGLHKVLDSYNNETLVTNPDYLYSLSVKTIENKYADLFYSDEVSNLLKENKVIVSQLTAEQYSLNTGDKLVLVGMNEVITELEIGKIIPDSEIGWFEALVSKKIGYELGINRNIQAIIWDTKVTENHFVELYRNIKYKQLRITFRDSKPNKNWVLPTALIKNYFGDFQIKERDGTWIIVEPAWRNENIERKNMPIIGRATCNKIMWKPLLGALNQVIEEGLENTLSKEEFQKSGGCYAPRRINRFNAGGAISRHAWGIAIDINVKSGYHPRVVEIFNSWGFAWGGTWTSPDEMHFELRDLSPSISQASG
;
A
#
# COMPACT_ATOMS: atom_id res chain seq x y z
N SER A 1 -14.26 -9.94 24.58
CA SER A 1 -13.73 -9.46 23.29
C SER A 1 -14.84 -9.43 22.27
N LYS A 2 -14.93 -8.33 21.50
CA LYS A 2 -15.88 -8.22 20.39
C LYS A 2 -15.11 -8.45 19.09
N VAL A 3 -15.74 -9.14 18.14
CA VAL A 3 -15.12 -9.50 16.85
C VAL A 3 -16.06 -9.10 15.74
N THR A 4 -15.54 -8.38 14.73
CA THR A 4 -16.21 -8.20 13.44
C THR A 4 -15.28 -8.60 12.31
N PHE A 5 -15.87 -8.89 11.17
CA PHE A 5 -15.13 -9.24 9.97
C PHE A 5 -15.23 -8.12 8.95
N ILE A 6 -14.10 -7.72 8.44
CA ILE A 6 -13.98 -6.81 7.29
C ILE A 6 -13.37 -7.55 6.12
N GLY A 7 -13.87 -7.29 4.94
CA GLY A 7 -13.20 -7.66 3.69
C GLY A 7 -12.34 -6.49 3.21
N ARG A 8 -11.28 -6.80 2.46
CA ARG A 8 -10.49 -5.81 1.76
C ARG A 8 -9.98 -6.35 0.43
N ALA A 9 -9.96 -5.50 -0.55
CA ALA A 9 -9.34 -5.79 -1.84
C ALA A 9 -8.93 -4.51 -2.55
N ASN A 10 -8.07 -4.64 -3.55
CA ASN A 10 -7.86 -3.59 -4.53
C ASN A 10 -8.78 -3.84 -5.72
N ILE A 11 -9.64 -2.89 -5.98
CA ILE A 11 -10.68 -2.92 -7.00
C ILE A 11 -10.31 -1.94 -8.11
N GLY A 12 -10.58 -2.31 -9.36
CA GLY A 12 -10.33 -1.44 -10.51
C GLY A 12 -11.29 -0.24 -10.52
N LEU A 13 -10.76 0.97 -10.64
CA LEU A 13 -11.54 2.16 -10.98
C LEU A 13 -11.43 2.37 -12.49
N HIS A 14 -12.55 2.24 -13.18
CA HIS A 14 -12.62 2.38 -14.62
C HIS A 14 -12.89 3.83 -15.05
N LYS A 15 -13.86 4.48 -14.43
CA LYS A 15 -14.20 5.88 -14.69
C LYS A 15 -14.95 6.51 -13.53
N VAL A 16 -15.04 7.83 -13.56
CA VAL A 16 -15.86 8.64 -12.66
C VAL A 16 -16.87 9.40 -13.51
N LEU A 17 -18.10 9.43 -13.03
CA LEU A 17 -19.18 10.26 -13.60
C LEU A 17 -19.55 11.32 -12.57
N ASP A 18 -19.72 12.57 -13.00
CA ASP A 18 -20.28 13.59 -12.13
C ASP A 18 -21.78 13.34 -11.85
N SER A 19 -22.38 14.17 -11.02
CA SER A 19 -23.82 14.08 -10.69
C SER A 19 -24.76 14.24 -11.88
N TYR A 20 -24.26 14.74 -13.03
CA TYR A 20 -24.97 14.87 -14.30
C TYR A 20 -24.63 13.74 -15.28
N ASN A 21 -23.88 12.72 -14.85
CA ASN A 21 -23.38 11.60 -15.64
C ASN A 21 -22.36 11.98 -16.74
N ASN A 22 -21.67 13.13 -16.62
CA ASN A 22 -20.54 13.42 -17.47
C ASN A 22 -19.29 12.67 -16.97
N GLU A 23 -18.50 12.15 -17.88
CA GLU A 23 -17.24 11.48 -17.55
C GLU A 23 -16.19 12.53 -17.14
N THR A 24 -15.76 12.52 -15.87
CA THR A 24 -14.73 13.41 -15.32
C THR A 24 -13.37 12.76 -15.22
N LEU A 25 -13.34 11.42 -15.14
CA LEU A 25 -12.15 10.60 -15.21
C LEU A 25 -12.39 9.46 -16.18
N VAL A 26 -11.52 9.32 -17.19
CA VAL A 26 -11.55 8.21 -18.13
C VAL A 26 -10.21 7.49 -18.11
N THR A 27 -10.23 6.20 -17.91
CA THR A 27 -9.03 5.37 -17.99
C THR A 27 -8.75 4.95 -19.45
N ASN A 28 -7.53 4.59 -19.74
CA ASN A 28 -7.23 3.84 -20.95
C ASN A 28 -8.05 2.53 -20.92
N PRO A 29 -8.72 2.10 -22.01
CA PRO A 29 -9.57 0.91 -22.02
C PRO A 29 -8.90 -0.36 -21.48
N ASP A 30 -7.58 -0.48 -21.65
CA ASP A 30 -6.80 -1.63 -21.21
C ASP A 30 -6.27 -1.53 -19.78
N TYR A 31 -6.38 -0.37 -19.13
CA TYR A 31 -5.78 -0.06 -17.85
C TYR A 31 -6.80 0.49 -16.87
N LEU A 32 -6.65 0.17 -15.59
CA LEU A 32 -7.51 0.64 -14.51
C LEU A 32 -6.68 1.26 -13.39
N TYR A 33 -7.19 2.31 -12.75
CA TYR A 33 -6.67 2.68 -11.43
C TYR A 33 -7.05 1.61 -10.41
N SER A 34 -6.24 1.44 -9.38
CA SER A 34 -6.48 0.44 -8.34
C SER A 34 -6.84 1.11 -7.03
N LEU A 35 -8.08 0.96 -6.58
CA LEU A 35 -8.53 1.48 -5.28
C LEU A 35 -8.48 0.41 -4.19
N SER A 36 -7.94 0.74 -3.03
CA SER A 36 -8.03 -0.10 -1.84
C SER A 36 -9.39 0.05 -1.18
N VAL A 37 -10.22 -0.97 -1.29
CA VAL A 37 -11.59 -0.99 -0.80
C VAL A 37 -11.71 -1.82 0.46
N LYS A 38 -12.39 -1.27 1.47
CA LYS A 38 -12.77 -1.94 2.72
C LYS A 38 -14.26 -2.25 2.70
N THR A 39 -14.63 -3.39 3.23
CA THR A 39 -16.05 -3.74 3.43
C THR A 39 -16.38 -3.87 4.90
N ILE A 40 -17.60 -3.54 5.29
CA ILE A 40 -18.11 -3.75 6.64
C ILE A 40 -19.55 -4.24 6.61
N GLU A 41 -19.92 -5.10 7.58
CA GLU A 41 -21.31 -5.47 7.79
C GLU A 41 -22.11 -4.30 8.38
N ASN A 42 -23.27 -4.00 7.80
CA ASN A 42 -24.10 -2.87 8.22
C ASN A 42 -24.42 -2.85 9.72
N LYS A 43 -24.62 -4.02 10.32
CA LYS A 43 -24.90 -4.15 11.77
C LYS A 43 -23.73 -3.74 12.69
N TYR A 44 -22.52 -3.62 12.14
CA TYR A 44 -21.33 -3.20 12.87
C TYR A 44 -20.85 -1.80 12.44
N ALA A 45 -21.43 -1.23 11.38
CA ALA A 45 -21.03 0.09 10.90
C ALA A 45 -21.18 1.16 11.99
N ASP A 46 -22.30 1.12 12.74
CA ASP A 46 -22.60 2.07 13.83
C ASP A 46 -21.58 2.03 15.00
N LEU A 47 -20.74 0.98 15.07
CA LEU A 47 -19.69 0.89 16.08
C LEU A 47 -18.38 1.61 15.70
N PHE A 48 -18.19 1.86 14.42
CA PHE A 48 -16.93 2.40 13.88
C PHE A 48 -17.10 3.73 13.17
N TYR A 49 -18.32 4.06 12.76
CA TYR A 49 -18.66 5.21 11.95
C TYR A 49 -19.87 5.94 12.53
N SER A 50 -20.08 7.18 12.09
CA SER A 50 -21.29 7.93 12.43
C SER A 50 -22.56 7.28 11.89
N ASP A 51 -23.70 7.61 12.50
CA ASP A 51 -25.03 7.13 12.05
C ASP A 51 -25.27 7.51 10.57
N GLU A 52 -24.81 8.69 10.14
CA GLU A 52 -24.91 9.14 8.76
C GLU A 52 -24.16 8.19 7.80
N VAL A 53 -22.89 7.89 8.08
CA VAL A 53 -22.09 6.94 7.28
C VAL A 53 -22.74 5.57 7.27
N SER A 54 -23.20 5.10 8.42
CA SER A 54 -23.88 3.81 8.54
C SER A 54 -25.15 3.72 7.70
N ASN A 55 -25.94 4.80 7.65
CA ASN A 55 -27.14 4.84 6.84
C ASN A 55 -26.82 4.87 5.34
N LEU A 56 -25.82 5.66 4.92
CA LEU A 56 -25.36 5.68 3.52
C LEU A 56 -24.87 4.30 3.03
N LEU A 57 -24.18 3.54 3.91
CA LEU A 57 -23.79 2.16 3.62
C LEU A 57 -24.99 1.21 3.47
N LYS A 58 -26.07 1.41 4.25
CA LYS A 58 -27.33 0.67 4.11
C LYS A 58 -28.03 0.98 2.78
N GLU A 59 -27.87 2.20 2.27
CA GLU A 59 -28.33 2.64 0.95
C GLU A 59 -27.44 2.16 -0.21
N ASN A 60 -26.41 1.37 0.07
CA ASN A 60 -25.40 0.89 -0.88
C ASN A 60 -24.55 2.00 -1.53
N LYS A 61 -24.41 3.15 -0.90
CA LYS A 61 -23.50 4.20 -1.35
C LYS A 61 -22.07 3.88 -0.93
N VAL A 62 -21.09 4.40 -1.68
CA VAL A 62 -19.69 4.31 -1.33
C VAL A 62 -19.27 5.52 -0.51
N ILE A 63 -18.45 5.27 0.52
CA ILE A 63 -17.77 6.31 1.29
C ILE A 63 -16.34 6.37 0.80
N VAL A 64 -15.83 7.57 0.52
CA VAL A 64 -14.50 7.80 -0.06
C VAL A 64 -13.63 8.56 0.93
N SER A 65 -12.32 8.29 0.94
CA SER A 65 -11.37 9.03 1.76
C SER A 65 -11.07 10.40 1.16
N GLN A 66 -10.67 11.35 2.01
CA GLN A 66 -10.35 12.72 1.62
C GLN A 66 -9.23 12.78 0.56
N LEU A 67 -8.11 12.08 0.79
CA LEU A 67 -6.99 12.05 -0.16
C LEU A 67 -7.40 11.47 -1.53
N THR A 68 -8.23 10.44 -1.53
CA THR A 68 -8.74 9.84 -2.76
C THR A 68 -9.66 10.80 -3.51
N ALA A 69 -10.52 11.50 -2.78
CA ALA A 69 -11.40 12.51 -3.36
C ALA A 69 -10.59 13.67 -3.98
N GLU A 70 -9.57 14.14 -3.30
CA GLU A 70 -8.66 15.18 -3.83
C GLU A 70 -7.91 14.70 -5.07
N GLN A 71 -7.38 13.48 -5.03
CA GLN A 71 -6.59 12.90 -6.11
C GLN A 71 -7.38 12.76 -7.43
N TYR A 72 -8.64 12.36 -7.34
CA TYR A 72 -9.48 12.13 -8.52
C TYR A 72 -10.54 13.22 -8.72
N SER A 73 -10.46 14.32 -7.94
CA SER A 73 -11.43 15.45 -8.00
C SER A 73 -12.87 15.01 -7.81
N LEU A 74 -13.11 14.12 -6.83
CA LEU A 74 -14.41 13.54 -6.54
C LEU A 74 -15.25 14.44 -5.62
N ASN A 75 -16.56 14.44 -5.83
CA ASN A 75 -17.54 15.10 -4.98
C ASN A 75 -18.60 14.10 -4.50
N THR A 76 -19.28 14.44 -3.40
CA THR A 76 -20.49 13.73 -2.99
C THR A 76 -21.55 13.82 -4.09
N GLY A 77 -22.16 12.69 -4.43
CA GLY A 77 -23.12 12.57 -5.54
C GLY A 77 -22.49 12.11 -6.86
N ASP A 78 -21.18 12.19 -7.02
CA ASP A 78 -20.49 11.58 -8.17
C ASP A 78 -20.58 10.06 -8.10
N LYS A 79 -20.31 9.39 -9.21
CA LYS A 79 -20.41 7.93 -9.32
C LYS A 79 -19.06 7.33 -9.69
N LEU A 80 -18.65 6.31 -8.96
CA LEU A 80 -17.50 5.48 -9.27
C LEU A 80 -17.97 4.28 -10.09
N VAL A 81 -17.39 4.07 -11.25
CA VAL A 81 -17.58 2.85 -12.05
C VAL A 81 -16.41 1.92 -11.75
N LEU A 82 -16.70 0.89 -10.98
CA LEU A 82 -15.71 -0.05 -10.44
C LEU A 82 -15.74 -1.36 -11.20
N VAL A 83 -14.58 -1.96 -11.39
CA VAL A 83 -14.41 -3.32 -11.93
C VAL A 83 -14.02 -4.24 -10.79
N GLY A 84 -14.92 -5.11 -10.40
CA GLY A 84 -14.73 -6.07 -9.32
C GLY A 84 -13.65 -7.12 -9.63
N MET A 85 -13.27 -7.88 -8.61
CA MET A 85 -12.33 -9.02 -8.75
C MET A 85 -12.90 -10.16 -9.60
N ASN A 86 -14.19 -10.15 -9.83
CA ASN A 86 -14.95 -11.08 -10.67
C ASN A 86 -15.28 -10.49 -12.04
N GLU A 87 -14.61 -9.38 -12.40
CA GLU A 87 -14.81 -8.64 -13.66
C GLU A 87 -16.19 -7.99 -13.81
N VAL A 88 -17.02 -8.02 -12.78
CA VAL A 88 -18.32 -7.35 -12.78
C VAL A 88 -18.12 -5.85 -12.64
N ILE A 89 -18.77 -5.10 -13.51
CA ILE A 89 -18.79 -3.63 -13.46
C ILE A 89 -19.93 -3.20 -12.54
N THR A 90 -19.61 -2.37 -11.56
CA THR A 90 -20.56 -1.85 -10.58
C THR A 90 -20.45 -0.33 -10.52
N GLU A 91 -21.56 0.37 -10.65
CA GLU A 91 -21.66 1.81 -10.50
C GLU A 91 -22.15 2.13 -9.09
N LEU A 92 -21.40 2.97 -8.35
CA LEU A 92 -21.70 3.35 -6.97
C LEU A 92 -21.66 4.86 -6.82
N GLU A 93 -22.72 5.44 -6.28
CA GLU A 93 -22.79 6.85 -5.90
C GLU A 93 -21.97 7.12 -4.64
N ILE A 94 -21.18 8.20 -4.65
CA ILE A 94 -20.43 8.68 -3.48
C ILE A 94 -21.42 9.32 -2.51
N GLY A 95 -21.66 8.66 -1.38
CA GLY A 95 -22.54 9.17 -0.33
C GLY A 95 -21.88 10.21 0.54
N LYS A 96 -20.59 10.04 0.83
CA LYS A 96 -19.82 10.96 1.69
C LYS A 96 -18.32 10.82 1.47
N ILE A 97 -17.61 11.91 1.68
CA ILE A 97 -16.16 11.97 1.78
C ILE A 97 -15.80 12.16 3.25
N ILE A 98 -14.90 11.34 3.80
CA ILE A 98 -14.48 11.37 5.20
C ILE A 98 -12.95 11.40 5.32
N PRO A 99 -12.41 11.85 6.48
CA PRO A 99 -10.97 11.82 6.73
C PRO A 99 -10.37 10.42 6.57
N ASP A 100 -9.16 10.33 6.03
CA ASP A 100 -8.45 9.07 5.78
C ASP A 100 -8.25 8.23 7.05
N SER A 101 -8.03 8.88 8.20
CA SER A 101 -7.90 8.20 9.49
C SER A 101 -9.18 7.49 9.92
N GLU A 102 -10.35 8.06 9.62
CA GLU A 102 -11.64 7.46 9.96
C GLU A 102 -11.95 6.22 9.12
N ILE A 103 -11.60 6.25 7.84
CA ILE A 103 -11.76 5.08 6.96
C ILE A 103 -10.66 4.03 7.19
N GLY A 104 -9.68 4.33 8.04
CA GLY A 104 -8.55 3.47 8.35
C GLY A 104 -7.52 3.39 7.23
N TRP A 105 -7.33 4.48 6.50
CA TRP A 105 -6.40 4.64 5.38
C TRP A 105 -6.72 3.77 4.16
N PHE A 106 -7.96 3.31 4.04
CA PHE A 106 -8.49 2.77 2.79
C PHE A 106 -8.98 3.91 1.90
N GLU A 107 -9.02 3.69 0.60
CA GLU A 107 -9.47 4.70 -0.36
C GLU A 107 -10.99 4.74 -0.48
N ALA A 108 -11.64 3.58 -0.27
CA ALA A 108 -13.10 3.50 -0.27
C ALA A 108 -13.62 2.49 0.78
N LEU A 109 -14.83 2.74 1.26
CA LEU A 109 -15.58 1.87 2.16
C LEU A 109 -16.94 1.58 1.55
N VAL A 110 -17.33 0.31 1.52
CA VAL A 110 -18.62 -0.14 1.04
C VAL A 110 -19.26 -1.12 2.02
N SER A 111 -20.57 -1.34 1.90
CA SER A 111 -21.25 -2.39 2.63
C SER A 111 -20.72 -3.78 2.22
N LYS A 112 -20.84 -4.76 3.11
CA LYS A 112 -20.46 -6.15 2.81
C LYS A 112 -21.22 -6.71 1.60
N LYS A 113 -22.47 -6.28 1.39
CA LYS A 113 -23.28 -6.67 0.22
C LYS A 113 -22.58 -6.22 -1.06
N ILE A 114 -22.26 -4.94 -1.17
CA ILE A 114 -21.52 -4.40 -2.32
C ILE A 114 -20.15 -5.06 -2.45
N GLY A 115 -19.48 -5.33 -1.34
CA GLY A 115 -18.23 -6.09 -1.36
C GLY A 115 -18.35 -7.45 -2.04
N TYR A 116 -19.42 -8.19 -1.79
CA TYR A 116 -19.67 -9.47 -2.48
C TYR A 116 -19.94 -9.28 -3.97
N GLU A 117 -20.68 -8.25 -4.35
CA GLU A 117 -20.93 -7.90 -5.77
C GLU A 117 -19.61 -7.58 -6.49
N LEU A 118 -18.67 -6.92 -5.82
CA LEU A 118 -17.31 -6.65 -6.30
C LEU A 118 -16.34 -7.85 -6.19
N GLY A 119 -16.83 -9.01 -5.74
CA GLY A 119 -16.01 -10.21 -5.57
C GLY A 119 -15.10 -10.21 -4.33
N ILE A 120 -15.30 -9.29 -3.37
CA ILE A 120 -14.52 -9.21 -2.12
C ILE A 120 -15.04 -10.27 -1.12
N ASN A 121 -14.80 -11.53 -1.43
CA ASN A 121 -15.19 -12.67 -0.62
C ASN A 121 -13.97 -13.41 -0.01
N ARG A 122 -12.77 -12.94 -0.31
CA ARG A 122 -11.49 -13.42 0.20
C ARG A 122 -10.78 -12.28 0.92
N ASN A 123 -9.68 -12.57 1.59
CA ASN A 123 -8.93 -11.57 2.38
C ASN A 123 -9.77 -10.94 3.49
N ILE A 124 -10.60 -11.75 4.14
CA ILE A 124 -11.39 -11.34 5.29
C ILE A 124 -10.44 -11.17 6.47
N GLN A 125 -10.52 -10.02 7.13
CA GLN A 125 -9.81 -9.75 8.37
C GLN A 125 -10.80 -9.78 9.54
N ALA A 126 -10.42 -10.40 10.62
CA ALA A 126 -11.10 -10.21 11.89
C ALA A 126 -10.54 -8.96 12.57
N ILE A 127 -11.40 -8.01 12.88
CA ILE A 127 -11.04 -6.93 13.81
C ILE A 127 -11.48 -7.40 15.19
N ILE A 128 -10.50 -7.51 16.09
CA ILE A 128 -10.75 -7.82 17.49
C ILE A 128 -10.42 -6.55 18.26
N TRP A 129 -11.38 -6.05 19.07
CA TRP A 129 -11.12 -4.91 19.93
C TRP A 129 -11.41 -5.29 21.38
N ASP A 130 -10.41 -5.03 22.20
CA ASP A 130 -10.47 -5.14 23.64
C ASP A 130 -9.35 -4.26 24.20
N THR A 131 -9.64 -3.51 25.22
CA THR A 131 -8.70 -2.57 25.85
C THR A 131 -7.56 -3.22 26.62
N LYS A 132 -7.59 -4.53 26.77
CA LYS A 132 -6.63 -5.31 27.59
C LYS A 132 -5.56 -6.04 26.77
N VAL A 133 -5.66 -6.04 25.46
CA VAL A 133 -4.72 -6.75 24.60
C VAL A 133 -3.66 -5.79 24.08
N THR A 134 -2.38 -6.13 24.29
CA THR A 134 -1.23 -5.35 23.84
C THR A 134 -0.60 -5.95 22.59
N GLU A 135 0.20 -5.15 21.87
CA GLU A 135 0.94 -5.62 20.69
C GLU A 135 1.81 -6.85 21.01
N ASN A 136 2.47 -6.87 22.16
CA ASN A 136 3.32 -7.98 22.57
C ASN A 136 2.54 -9.29 22.67
N HIS A 137 1.31 -9.27 23.18
CA HIS A 137 0.45 -10.46 23.21
C HIS A 137 0.16 -11.00 21.81
N PHE A 138 -0.04 -10.12 20.81
CA PHE A 138 -0.25 -10.53 19.42
C PHE A 138 1.02 -11.07 18.76
N VAL A 139 2.17 -10.46 19.02
CA VAL A 139 3.47 -10.92 18.50
C VAL A 139 3.78 -12.32 19.05
N GLU A 140 3.54 -12.53 20.35
CA GLU A 140 3.74 -13.83 20.98
C GLU A 140 2.77 -14.89 20.45
N LEU A 141 1.49 -14.54 20.31
CA LEU A 141 0.47 -15.40 19.69
C LEU A 141 0.87 -15.79 18.27
N TYR A 142 1.32 -14.83 17.45
CA TYR A 142 1.73 -15.06 16.07
C TYR A 142 2.93 -16.00 15.98
N ARG A 143 3.92 -15.86 16.87
CA ARG A 143 5.11 -16.74 16.93
C ARG A 143 4.73 -18.19 17.25
N ASN A 144 3.66 -18.39 18.02
CA ASN A 144 3.18 -19.69 18.48
C ASN A 144 2.15 -20.34 17.55
N ILE A 145 1.64 -19.62 16.54
CA ILE A 145 0.67 -20.18 15.60
C ILE A 145 1.39 -21.04 14.56
N LYS A 146 1.01 -22.31 14.48
CA LYS A 146 1.53 -23.27 13.48
C LYS A 146 1.19 -22.91 12.03
N TYR A 147 0.15 -22.11 11.80
CA TYR A 147 -0.35 -21.76 10.47
C TYR A 147 0.13 -20.38 10.05
N LYS A 148 1.24 -20.33 9.28
CA LYS A 148 1.82 -19.08 8.76
C LYS A 148 0.94 -18.31 7.76
N GLN A 149 -0.27 -18.77 7.48
CA GLN A 149 -1.23 -18.10 6.60
C GLN A 149 -2.02 -16.99 7.31
N LEU A 150 -2.00 -16.95 8.64
CA LEU A 150 -2.66 -15.92 9.42
C LEU A 150 -1.69 -14.75 9.62
N ARG A 151 -2.02 -13.59 9.04
CA ARG A 151 -1.30 -12.33 9.33
C ARG A 151 -2.03 -11.58 10.42
N ILE A 152 -1.31 -11.27 11.49
CA ILE A 152 -1.80 -10.43 12.57
C ILE A 152 -1.14 -9.07 12.44
N THR A 153 -1.92 -8.00 12.42
CA THR A 153 -1.44 -6.64 12.44
C THR A 153 -2.06 -5.95 13.63
N PHE A 154 -1.23 -5.45 14.52
CA PHE A 154 -1.66 -4.59 15.60
C PHE A 154 -1.69 -3.15 15.09
N ARG A 155 -2.77 -2.43 15.35
CA ARG A 155 -2.88 -1.01 15.05
C ARG A 155 -3.20 -0.28 16.35
N ASP A 156 -2.21 0.42 16.84
CA ASP A 156 -2.37 1.41 17.89
C ASP A 156 -2.62 2.79 17.25
N SER A 157 -3.21 3.68 18.02
CA SER A 157 -3.41 5.09 17.65
C SER A 157 -2.10 5.88 17.46
N LYS A 158 -0.96 5.31 17.87
CA LYS A 158 0.36 5.93 17.73
C LYS A 158 1.12 5.30 16.56
N PRO A 159 1.53 6.10 15.55
CA PRO A 159 2.43 5.60 14.51
C PRO A 159 3.76 5.20 15.17
N ASN A 160 4.13 3.93 15.08
CA ASN A 160 5.45 3.49 15.52
C ASN A 160 6.52 3.87 14.49
N LYS A 161 7.80 3.78 14.86
CA LYS A 161 8.94 4.12 14.00
C LYS A 161 9.00 3.31 12.68
N ASN A 162 8.27 2.19 12.62
CA ASN A 162 8.24 1.25 11.50
C ASN A 162 6.94 1.32 10.71
N TRP A 163 6.21 2.42 10.81
CA TRP A 163 4.95 2.61 10.10
C TRP A 163 5.18 2.68 8.59
N VAL A 164 4.54 1.77 7.88
CA VAL A 164 4.50 1.73 6.41
C VAL A 164 3.48 2.75 5.92
N LEU A 165 3.86 3.57 4.94
CA LEU A 165 2.92 4.53 4.36
C LEU A 165 1.70 3.82 3.77
N PRO A 166 0.47 4.25 4.10
CA PRO A 166 -0.74 3.77 3.45
C PRO A 166 -0.71 4.01 1.94
N THR A 167 -1.43 3.19 1.18
CA THR A 167 -1.44 3.31 -0.29
C THR A 167 -1.96 4.67 -0.76
N ALA A 168 -2.96 5.24 -0.10
CA ALA A 168 -3.46 6.57 -0.41
C ALA A 168 -2.36 7.65 -0.30
N LEU A 169 -1.53 7.59 0.77
CA LEU A 169 -0.38 8.50 0.90
C LEU A 169 0.72 8.22 -0.13
N ILE A 170 0.99 6.96 -0.47
CA ILE A 170 1.93 6.61 -1.52
C ILE A 170 1.52 7.25 -2.85
N LYS A 171 0.27 7.13 -3.20
CA LYS A 171 -0.28 7.74 -4.42
C LYS A 171 -0.19 9.26 -4.40
N ASN A 172 -0.47 9.88 -3.26
CA ASN A 172 -0.37 11.33 -3.10
C ASN A 172 1.07 11.83 -3.23
N TYR A 173 2.06 11.11 -2.69
CA TYR A 173 3.47 11.54 -2.71
C TYR A 173 4.21 11.17 -4.01
N PHE A 174 3.91 10.02 -4.59
CA PHE A 174 4.67 9.46 -5.72
C PHE A 174 3.85 9.37 -7.01
N GLY A 175 2.62 9.90 -7.00
CA GLY A 175 1.68 9.79 -8.10
C GLY A 175 0.97 8.43 -8.13
N ASP A 176 -0.21 8.42 -8.71
CA ASP A 176 -0.92 7.20 -9.03
C ASP A 176 -0.73 6.82 -10.49
N PHE A 177 -0.98 5.57 -10.80
CA PHE A 177 -0.86 5.02 -12.13
C PHE A 177 -1.94 3.98 -12.41
N GLN A 178 -2.27 3.87 -13.68
CA GLN A 178 -3.14 2.81 -14.15
C GLN A 178 -2.34 1.52 -14.34
N ILE A 179 -3.00 0.40 -14.08
CA ILE A 179 -2.41 -0.94 -14.21
C ILE A 179 -3.23 -1.82 -15.14
N LYS A 180 -2.54 -2.76 -15.79
CA LYS A 180 -3.13 -3.92 -16.45
C LYS A 180 -2.66 -5.17 -15.73
N GLU A 181 -3.57 -6.07 -15.40
CA GLU A 181 -3.19 -7.39 -14.89
C GLU A 181 -2.41 -8.15 -15.96
N ARG A 182 -1.37 -8.84 -15.51
CA ARG A 182 -0.60 -9.74 -16.35
C ARG A 182 -0.89 -11.19 -15.93
N ASP A 183 0.08 -11.97 -15.60
CA ASP A 183 -0.07 -13.35 -15.14
C ASP A 183 0.05 -13.44 -13.60
N GLY A 184 -1.00 -13.89 -12.96
CA GLY A 184 -1.04 -14.22 -11.53
C GLY A 184 -0.81 -13.04 -10.59
N THR A 185 0.40 -12.49 -10.50
CA THR A 185 0.76 -11.42 -9.56
C THR A 185 1.41 -10.22 -10.18
N TRP A 186 1.95 -10.39 -11.36
CA TRP A 186 2.59 -9.31 -12.09
C TRP A 186 1.54 -8.37 -12.67
N ILE A 187 1.85 -7.09 -12.63
CA ILE A 187 1.06 -6.04 -13.25
C ILE A 187 1.92 -5.29 -14.26
N ILE A 188 1.28 -4.67 -15.23
CA ILE A 188 1.90 -3.72 -16.15
C ILE A 188 1.44 -2.34 -15.71
N VAL A 189 2.40 -1.49 -15.37
CA VAL A 189 2.15 -0.07 -15.08
C VAL A 189 2.10 0.67 -16.41
N GLU A 190 1.17 1.61 -16.54
CA GLU A 190 1.01 2.42 -17.74
C GLU A 190 2.34 3.08 -18.18
N PRO A 191 2.63 3.10 -19.48
CA PRO A 191 3.92 3.57 -19.97
C PRO A 191 4.21 5.05 -19.66
N ALA A 192 3.19 5.90 -19.64
CA ALA A 192 3.35 7.34 -19.39
C ALA A 192 3.97 7.57 -18.01
N TRP A 193 3.31 7.10 -16.94
CA TRP A 193 3.83 7.25 -15.58
C TRP A 193 5.18 6.55 -15.39
N ARG A 194 5.34 5.32 -15.92
CA ARG A 194 6.59 4.57 -15.81
C ARG A 194 7.77 5.32 -16.42
N ASN A 195 7.63 5.85 -17.64
CA ASN A 195 8.71 6.54 -18.35
C ASN A 195 9.06 7.86 -17.67
N GLU A 196 8.09 8.54 -17.09
CA GLU A 196 8.30 9.76 -16.34
C GLU A 196 9.04 9.52 -15.02
N ASN A 197 8.67 8.46 -14.27
CA ASN A 197 9.09 8.29 -12.88
C ASN A 197 10.20 7.27 -12.67
N ILE A 198 10.35 6.26 -13.55
CA ILE A 198 11.29 5.15 -13.35
C ILE A 198 12.55 5.38 -14.23
N GLU A 199 13.69 5.25 -13.58
CA GLU A 199 14.99 5.44 -14.23
C GLU A 199 15.95 4.32 -13.82
N ARG A 200 16.96 4.06 -14.65
CA ARG A 200 18.04 3.13 -14.36
C ARG A 200 19.34 3.90 -14.13
N LYS A 201 19.99 3.63 -12.99
CA LYS A 201 21.31 4.18 -12.64
C LYS A 201 22.27 3.11 -12.14
N ASN A 202 23.57 3.43 -12.19
CA ASN A 202 24.60 2.65 -11.55
C ASN A 202 24.86 3.22 -10.16
N MET A 203 24.71 2.38 -9.13
CA MET A 203 24.86 2.75 -7.72
C MET A 203 26.13 2.13 -7.15
N PRO A 204 26.77 2.78 -6.15
CA PRO A 204 27.85 2.16 -5.39
C PRO A 204 27.37 0.81 -4.82
N ILE A 205 28.29 -0.08 -4.53
CA ILE A 205 28.10 -1.39 -3.91
C ILE A 205 27.19 -2.30 -4.74
N ILE A 206 25.92 -1.90 -5.00
CA ILE A 206 24.86 -2.76 -5.59
C ILE A 206 24.89 -2.81 -7.13
N GLY A 207 25.60 -1.88 -7.79
CA GLY A 207 25.65 -1.81 -9.26
C GLY A 207 24.40 -1.24 -9.89
N ARG A 208 23.94 -1.78 -11.02
CA ARG A 208 22.78 -1.25 -11.75
C ARG A 208 21.48 -1.49 -11.02
N ALA A 209 20.75 -0.42 -10.73
CA ALA A 209 19.43 -0.44 -10.15
C ALA A 209 18.42 0.29 -11.06
N THR A 210 17.18 -0.15 -11.07
CA THR A 210 16.06 0.52 -11.75
C THR A 210 15.06 0.88 -10.67
N CYS A 211 14.89 2.18 -10.39
CA CYS A 211 14.07 2.67 -9.29
C CYS A 211 13.28 3.92 -9.71
N ASN A 212 12.42 4.40 -8.85
CA ASN A 212 11.84 5.74 -9.01
C ASN A 212 12.94 6.80 -8.87
N LYS A 213 12.85 7.86 -9.66
CA LYS A 213 13.83 8.97 -9.65
C LYS A 213 14.03 9.58 -8.27
N ILE A 214 12.98 9.61 -7.45
CA ILE A 214 13.03 10.15 -6.09
C ILE A 214 13.89 9.30 -5.14
N MET A 215 14.09 8.01 -5.44
CA MET A 215 14.93 7.11 -4.67
C MET A 215 16.42 7.44 -4.73
N TRP A 216 16.89 8.11 -5.79
CA TRP A 216 18.33 8.21 -6.05
C TRP A 216 19.09 8.96 -4.98
N LYS A 217 18.56 10.08 -4.50
CA LYS A 217 19.22 10.88 -3.48
C LYS A 217 19.33 10.14 -2.14
N PRO A 218 18.23 9.65 -1.54
CA PRO A 218 18.33 8.91 -0.28
C PRO A 218 19.09 7.59 -0.42
N LEU A 219 18.94 6.86 -1.52
CA LEU A 219 19.65 5.60 -1.73
C LEU A 219 21.15 5.82 -1.89
N LEU A 220 21.57 6.82 -2.68
CA LEU A 220 22.98 7.15 -2.85
C LEU A 220 23.60 7.60 -1.53
N GLY A 221 22.90 8.43 -0.75
CA GLY A 221 23.35 8.87 0.56
C GLY A 221 23.55 7.71 1.52
N ALA A 222 22.57 6.80 1.62
CA ALA A 222 22.70 5.61 2.46
C ALA A 222 23.87 4.72 2.04
N LEU A 223 24.04 4.45 0.75
CA LEU A 223 25.15 3.61 0.26
C LEU A 223 26.52 4.27 0.45
N ASN A 224 26.63 5.58 0.27
CA ASN A 224 27.88 6.29 0.56
C ASN A 224 28.24 6.25 2.05
N GLN A 225 27.27 6.45 2.94
CA GLN A 225 27.50 6.32 4.37
C GLN A 225 27.91 4.90 4.77
N VAL A 226 27.36 3.87 4.14
CA VAL A 226 27.80 2.47 4.32
C VAL A 226 29.29 2.32 3.94
N ILE A 227 29.74 2.96 2.86
CA ILE A 227 31.16 2.97 2.44
C ILE A 227 32.02 3.75 3.44
N GLU A 228 31.60 4.93 3.84
CA GLU A 228 32.33 5.79 4.80
C GLU A 228 32.55 5.10 6.14
N GLU A 229 31.62 4.23 6.54
CA GLU A 229 31.72 3.42 7.77
C GLU A 229 32.43 2.06 7.55
N GLY A 230 32.92 1.77 6.34
CA GLY A 230 33.65 0.53 6.01
C GLY A 230 32.77 -0.73 6.03
N LEU A 231 31.47 -0.57 5.78
CA LEU A 231 30.48 -1.64 5.84
C LEU A 231 30.06 -2.18 4.46
N GLU A 232 30.69 -1.74 3.38
CA GLU A 232 30.32 -2.10 2.00
C GLU A 232 30.34 -3.61 1.74
N ASN A 233 31.23 -4.35 2.42
CA ASN A 233 31.32 -5.81 2.30
C ASN A 233 30.17 -6.56 2.98
N THR A 234 29.32 -5.87 3.73
CA THR A 234 28.11 -6.45 4.33
C THR A 234 26.93 -6.47 3.36
N LEU A 235 27.05 -5.79 2.20
CA LEU A 235 26.02 -5.75 1.16
C LEU A 235 26.46 -6.58 -0.04
N SER A 236 25.60 -7.50 -0.47
CA SER A 236 25.88 -8.40 -1.57
C SER A 236 25.35 -7.88 -2.91
N LYS A 237 26.27 -7.38 -3.75
CA LYS A 237 25.97 -7.00 -5.14
C LYS A 237 25.38 -8.19 -5.92
N GLU A 238 25.92 -9.38 -5.72
CA GLU A 238 25.46 -10.57 -6.44
C GLU A 238 24.01 -10.92 -6.10
N GLU A 239 23.64 -10.89 -4.84
CA GLU A 239 22.25 -11.14 -4.41
C GLU A 239 21.31 -10.07 -4.92
N PHE A 240 21.71 -8.79 -4.88
CA PHE A 240 20.93 -7.70 -5.44
C PHE A 240 20.68 -7.89 -6.94
N GLN A 241 21.70 -8.23 -7.71
CA GLN A 241 21.58 -8.40 -9.17
C GLN A 241 20.77 -9.64 -9.58
N LYS A 242 20.75 -10.69 -8.75
CA LYS A 242 20.04 -11.94 -9.05
C LYS A 242 18.61 -11.99 -8.54
N SER A 243 18.38 -11.51 -7.35
CA SER A 243 17.13 -11.75 -6.60
C SER A 243 16.55 -10.51 -5.94
N GLY A 244 17.38 -9.48 -5.73
CA GLY A 244 16.96 -8.18 -5.22
C GLY A 244 16.37 -7.30 -6.30
N GLY A 245 16.24 -6.03 -5.99
CA GLY A 245 15.83 -5.03 -6.95
C GLY A 245 14.89 -4.00 -6.37
N CYS A 246 14.61 -3.00 -7.19
CA CYS A 246 13.81 -1.87 -6.78
C CYS A 246 12.47 -1.84 -7.54
N TYR A 247 12.48 -1.63 -8.85
CA TYR A 247 11.26 -1.60 -9.64
C TYR A 247 10.86 -3.02 -10.10
N ALA A 248 9.79 -3.53 -9.53
CA ALA A 248 9.22 -4.83 -9.84
C ALA A 248 7.69 -4.76 -9.66
N PRO A 249 6.95 -4.31 -10.69
CA PRO A 249 5.50 -4.08 -10.57
C PRO A 249 4.75 -5.38 -10.37
N ARG A 250 4.25 -5.56 -9.15
CA ARG A 250 3.52 -6.75 -8.72
C ARG A 250 2.57 -6.46 -7.57
N ARG A 251 1.67 -7.40 -7.32
CA ARG A 251 0.88 -7.42 -6.09
C ARG A 251 1.67 -8.05 -4.95
N ILE A 252 1.40 -7.66 -3.70
CA ILE A 252 2.13 -8.13 -2.51
C ILE A 252 1.97 -9.65 -2.32
N ASN A 253 0.78 -10.20 -2.54
CA ASN A 253 0.54 -11.64 -2.42
C ASN A 253 0.40 -12.28 -3.78
N ARG A 254 1.37 -13.14 -4.13
CA ARG A 254 1.45 -13.82 -5.44
C ARG A 254 0.27 -14.74 -5.78
N PHE A 255 -0.69 -14.95 -4.88
CA PHE A 255 -1.78 -15.90 -5.08
C PHE A 255 -3.17 -15.28 -4.95
N ASN A 256 -3.28 -13.96 -4.74
CA ASN A 256 -4.57 -13.31 -4.52
C ASN A 256 -4.81 -12.20 -5.55
N ALA A 257 -5.69 -12.45 -6.51
CA ALA A 257 -6.34 -11.38 -7.24
C ALA A 257 -6.91 -10.35 -6.25
N GLY A 258 -6.78 -9.05 -6.54
CA GLY A 258 -7.19 -7.96 -5.64
C GLY A 258 -6.25 -7.73 -4.44
N GLY A 259 -5.09 -8.37 -4.38
CA GLY A 259 -4.04 -8.07 -3.40
C GLY A 259 -3.49 -6.64 -3.56
N ALA A 260 -2.98 -6.06 -2.47
CA ALA A 260 -2.38 -4.73 -2.50
C ALA A 260 -1.21 -4.66 -3.48
N ILE A 261 -1.05 -3.52 -4.15
CA ILE A 261 0.09 -3.27 -5.03
C ILE A 261 1.35 -3.09 -4.17
N SER A 262 2.41 -3.78 -4.54
CA SER A 262 3.71 -3.70 -3.88
C SER A 262 4.34 -2.31 -4.06
N ARG A 263 5.10 -1.84 -3.07
CA ARG A 263 5.90 -0.61 -3.15
C ARG A 263 6.96 -0.67 -4.26
N HIS A 264 7.36 -1.86 -4.64
CA HIS A 264 8.20 -2.08 -5.82
C HIS A 264 7.52 -1.64 -7.13
N ALA A 265 6.20 -1.58 -7.19
CA ALA A 265 5.52 -1.07 -8.39
C ALA A 265 5.70 0.43 -8.59
N TRP A 266 5.85 1.19 -7.49
CA TRP A 266 6.27 2.60 -7.52
C TRP A 266 7.78 2.78 -7.67
N GLY A 267 8.57 1.70 -7.53
CA GLY A 267 10.03 1.78 -7.51
C GLY A 267 10.59 2.49 -6.29
N ILE A 268 9.87 2.50 -5.17
CA ILE A 268 10.24 3.15 -3.89
C ILE A 268 10.59 2.15 -2.79
N ALA A 269 10.68 0.88 -3.12
CA ALA A 269 11.20 -0.17 -2.25
C ALA A 269 12.41 -0.83 -2.88
N ILE A 270 13.27 -1.42 -2.06
CA ILE A 270 14.47 -2.11 -2.52
C ILE A 270 14.69 -3.36 -1.66
N ASP A 271 14.94 -4.49 -2.33
CA ASP A 271 15.33 -5.75 -1.70
C ASP A 271 16.83 -5.95 -1.87
N ILE A 272 17.57 -6.02 -0.76
CA ILE A 272 19.01 -6.23 -0.72
C ILE A 272 19.29 -7.42 0.21
N ASN A 273 20.42 -8.10 0.04
CA ASN A 273 20.84 -9.21 0.91
C ASN A 273 19.75 -10.26 1.16
N VAL A 274 19.15 -10.73 0.10
CA VAL A 274 17.99 -11.64 0.14
C VAL A 274 18.23 -12.92 0.97
N LYS A 275 19.51 -13.32 1.13
CA LYS A 275 19.92 -14.53 1.84
C LYS A 275 20.90 -14.28 2.98
N SER A 276 21.72 -13.23 2.89
CA SER A 276 22.86 -13.01 3.77
C SER A 276 22.52 -12.35 5.09
N GLY A 277 21.30 -11.81 5.23
CA GLY A 277 20.90 -11.03 6.41
C GLY A 277 21.57 -9.65 6.47
N TYR A 278 21.30 -8.90 7.52
CA TYR A 278 21.75 -7.51 7.65
C TYR A 278 22.64 -7.25 8.85
N HIS A 279 23.62 -6.38 8.65
CA HIS A 279 24.34 -5.76 9.74
C HIS A 279 23.46 -4.68 10.39
N PRO A 280 23.28 -4.67 11.75
CA PRO A 280 22.37 -3.73 12.41
C PRO A 280 22.65 -2.26 12.07
N ARG A 281 23.95 -1.89 11.95
CA ARG A 281 24.35 -0.53 11.61
C ARG A 281 23.88 -0.11 10.21
N VAL A 282 23.86 -1.02 9.24
CA VAL A 282 23.34 -0.75 7.90
C VAL A 282 21.84 -0.44 7.95
N VAL A 283 21.07 -1.15 8.78
CA VAL A 283 19.65 -0.86 9.01
C VAL A 283 19.46 0.55 9.58
N GLU A 284 20.28 0.95 10.58
CA GLU A 284 20.26 2.30 11.15
C GLU A 284 20.57 3.38 10.11
N ILE A 285 21.59 3.15 9.26
CA ILE A 285 21.95 4.05 8.17
C ILE A 285 20.77 4.23 7.21
N PHE A 286 20.19 3.14 6.69
CA PHE A 286 19.05 3.24 5.80
C PHE A 286 17.85 3.95 6.47
N ASN A 287 17.57 3.67 7.73
CA ASN A 287 16.52 4.35 8.48
C ASN A 287 16.78 5.86 8.59
N SER A 288 18.03 6.29 8.77
CA SER A 288 18.40 7.71 8.85
C SER A 288 18.22 8.44 7.52
N TRP A 289 18.27 7.71 6.40
CA TRP A 289 18.02 8.22 5.05
C TRP A 289 16.55 8.09 4.62
N GLY A 290 15.63 7.83 5.55
CA GLY A 290 14.19 7.85 5.31
C GLY A 290 13.58 6.51 4.89
N PHE A 291 14.34 5.43 4.95
CA PHE A 291 13.81 4.09 4.67
C PHE A 291 13.18 3.45 5.92
N ALA A 292 12.13 2.68 5.73
CA ALA A 292 11.60 1.76 6.73
C ALA A 292 12.08 0.33 6.41
N TRP A 293 12.56 -0.39 7.43
CA TRP A 293 13.02 -1.76 7.27
C TRP A 293 11.93 -2.79 7.57
N GLY A 294 11.71 -3.72 6.66
CA GLY A 294 10.70 -4.77 6.79
C GLY A 294 11.00 -5.83 7.85
N GLY A 295 12.25 -5.93 8.32
CA GLY A 295 12.62 -6.88 9.38
C GLY A 295 11.94 -6.63 10.73
N THR A 296 11.42 -5.42 10.96
CA THR A 296 10.68 -5.05 12.17
C THR A 296 9.16 -5.28 12.07
N TRP A 297 8.67 -5.71 10.92
CA TRP A 297 7.25 -5.96 10.74
C TRP A 297 6.77 -7.18 11.53
N THR A 298 5.47 -7.24 11.83
CA THR A 298 4.86 -8.40 12.51
C THR A 298 5.11 -9.71 11.73
N SER A 299 5.13 -9.63 10.40
CA SER A 299 5.65 -10.69 9.51
C SER A 299 6.94 -10.17 8.89
N PRO A 300 8.11 -10.48 9.44
CA PRO A 300 9.37 -9.89 9.01
C PRO A 300 9.67 -10.16 7.54
N ASP A 301 10.15 -9.13 6.85
CA ASP A 301 10.71 -9.18 5.49
C ASP A 301 12.08 -8.50 5.55
N GLU A 302 13.08 -9.26 5.96
CA GLU A 302 14.40 -8.72 6.32
C GLU A 302 15.18 -8.14 5.14
N MET A 303 14.88 -8.56 3.92
CA MET A 303 15.53 -8.02 2.72
C MET A 303 14.95 -6.68 2.27
N HIS A 304 13.75 -6.33 2.76
CA HIS A 304 12.95 -5.22 2.24
C HIS A 304 13.19 -3.91 2.98
N PHE A 305 13.51 -2.87 2.22
CA PHE A 305 13.48 -1.48 2.64
C PHE A 305 12.54 -0.70 1.74
N GLU A 306 11.71 0.17 2.30
CA GLU A 306 10.86 1.07 1.52
C GLU A 306 11.01 2.52 1.95
N LEU A 307 11.03 3.43 0.99
CA LEU A 307 11.12 4.86 1.25
C LEU A 307 9.83 5.34 1.93
N ARG A 308 10.00 5.92 3.12
CA ARG A 308 8.91 6.39 3.97
C ARG A 308 8.93 7.90 4.13
N ASP A 309 10.12 8.47 4.24
CA ASP A 309 10.30 9.86 4.59
C ASP A 309 11.27 10.52 3.61
N LEU A 310 10.85 11.63 3.02
CA LEU A 310 11.66 12.44 2.10
C LEU A 310 12.41 13.56 2.81
N SER A 311 12.05 13.87 4.06
CA SER A 311 12.62 15.00 4.81
C SER A 311 14.12 14.84 5.16
N PRO A 312 14.66 13.65 5.49
CA PRO A 312 16.08 13.49 5.73
C PRO A 312 16.97 13.88 4.56
N SER A 313 16.49 13.64 3.34
CA SER A 313 17.24 13.98 2.12
C SER A 313 17.39 15.48 1.87
N ILE A 314 16.59 16.31 2.57
CA ILE A 314 16.63 17.77 2.49
C ILE A 314 17.53 18.35 3.58
N SER A 315 17.48 17.82 4.81
CA SER A 315 18.24 18.33 5.96
C SER A 315 19.75 18.04 5.90
N GLN A 316 20.14 16.93 5.28
CA GLN A 316 21.57 16.55 5.16
C GLN A 316 22.27 17.15 3.93
N ALA A 317 21.54 17.81 3.03
CA ALA A 317 22.11 18.52 1.87
C ALA A 317 22.48 19.99 2.17
N SER A 318 22.22 20.46 3.40
CA SER A 318 22.49 21.83 3.85
C SER A 318 23.65 21.92 4.86
N GLY A 319 24.43 20.85 5.06
CA GLY A 319 25.60 20.79 5.92
C GLY A 319 26.90 20.69 5.15
#